data_a97d5e4c4a13f3807772932b5757ec82
#
_entry.id   a97d5e4c4a13f3807772932b5757ec82
#
_cell.length_a   1.000
_cell.length_b   1.000
_cell.length_c   1.000
_cell.angle_alpha   90.00
_cell.angle_beta   90.00
_cell.angle_gamma   90.00
#
_symmetry.space_group_name_H-M   'P 1'
#
loop_
_entity.id
_entity.type
_entity.pdbx_description
1 polymer ?
#
loop_
_entity_poly.entity_id
_entity_poly.type
_entity_poly.pdbx_seq_one_letter_code
_entity_poly.pdbx_strand_id
1 'polypeptide(L)'
;MERNFVLSCCSTVDLPYAYMARRDIPVLFYHYVVGDQEYVDDMGRDPAALPRFYGFLKEGKLPQTSQVNVAAYLDFFEEQLKKGDLLHIAFTSGQSGSVHNAMTAGKLLQEKYPDKKIVVIDSLCSSSGYGLLVDTAADMRDSGATLEETAQWVLDNRNKVHHQFFSSDMTQFRRTGRVSGAAAMVATIMNICPIMRLDDKGAIKAYGKVRGKKKAVVTTVNAMEEHAQGGRDYDQKCFVCHSQCPEDARMLIDALEERFPKLKGKIRLCDIGTIIGSHSGPGTVAVFFMGDERPAMD
;
A
#
# COMPACT_ATOMS: atom_id res chain seq x y z
N MET A 1 -0.67 -27.02 -7.55
CA MET A 1 0.46 -27.39 -6.67
C MET A 1 0.03 -27.10 -5.23
N GLU A 2 0.39 -27.96 -4.31
CA GLU A 2 0.15 -27.74 -2.89
C GLU A 2 1.05 -26.59 -2.42
N ARG A 3 0.48 -25.62 -1.70
CA ARG A 3 1.23 -24.45 -1.23
C ARG A 3 1.98 -24.81 0.04
N ASN A 4 3.27 -24.51 0.09
CA ASN A 4 4.15 -24.93 1.18
C ASN A 4 3.94 -24.12 2.48
N PHE A 5 3.29 -22.95 2.42
CA PHE A 5 3.03 -22.07 3.56
C PHE A 5 1.86 -21.11 3.26
N VAL A 6 1.32 -20.51 4.32
CA VAL A 6 0.31 -19.46 4.23
C VAL A 6 1.02 -18.10 4.10
N LEU A 7 0.73 -17.39 3.01
CA LEU A 7 1.10 -15.98 2.84
C LEU A 7 -0.10 -15.12 3.21
N SER A 8 0.05 -14.18 4.13
CA SER A 8 -1.01 -13.28 4.57
C SER A 8 -0.59 -11.81 4.58
N CYS A 9 -1.56 -10.92 4.59
CA CYS A 9 -1.34 -9.47 4.64
C CYS A 9 -2.48 -8.74 5.35
N CYS A 10 -2.46 -7.39 5.32
CA CYS A 10 -3.53 -6.54 5.84
C CYS A 10 -4.34 -5.91 4.71
N SER A 11 -5.55 -5.42 5.00
CA SER A 11 -6.45 -4.78 4.00
C SER A 11 -5.84 -3.54 3.32
N THR A 12 -4.89 -2.88 4.00
CA THR A 12 -4.17 -1.70 3.49
C THR A 12 -3.29 -1.94 2.24
N VAL A 13 -3.35 -3.14 1.64
CA VAL A 13 -2.76 -3.45 0.31
C VAL A 13 -3.48 -2.75 -0.85
N ASP A 14 -4.68 -2.21 -0.63
CA ASP A 14 -5.51 -1.54 -1.63
C ASP A 14 -5.62 -2.35 -2.96
N LEU A 15 -5.79 -3.66 -2.82
CA LEU A 15 -6.16 -4.58 -3.90
C LEU A 15 -7.57 -5.11 -3.65
N PRO A 16 -8.37 -5.42 -4.69
CA PRO A 16 -9.71 -5.96 -4.49
C PRO A 16 -9.69 -7.28 -3.70
N TYR A 17 -10.59 -7.43 -2.72
CA TYR A 17 -10.69 -8.67 -1.93
C TYR A 17 -10.83 -9.93 -2.79
N ALA A 18 -11.64 -9.86 -3.84
CA ALA A 18 -11.82 -10.97 -4.78
C ALA A 18 -10.51 -11.39 -5.46
N TYR A 19 -9.56 -10.46 -5.65
CA TYR A 19 -8.22 -10.77 -6.15
C TYR A 19 -7.41 -11.54 -5.11
N MET A 20 -7.37 -11.05 -3.87
CA MET A 20 -6.65 -11.71 -2.77
C MET A 20 -7.20 -13.12 -2.49
N ALA A 21 -8.52 -13.26 -2.50
CA ALA A 21 -9.20 -14.55 -2.29
C ALA A 21 -8.83 -15.57 -3.38
N ARG A 22 -8.80 -15.16 -4.66
CA ARG A 22 -8.36 -16.05 -5.77
C ARG A 22 -6.90 -16.50 -5.63
N ARG A 23 -6.05 -15.67 -5.04
CA ARG A 23 -4.64 -15.97 -4.75
C ARG A 23 -4.47 -16.74 -3.45
N ASP A 24 -5.58 -17.05 -2.73
CA ASP A 24 -5.57 -17.63 -1.38
C ASP A 24 -4.57 -16.91 -0.46
N ILE A 25 -4.76 -15.60 -0.35
CA ILE A 25 -4.01 -14.72 0.55
C ILE A 25 -4.97 -14.25 1.63
N PRO A 26 -4.96 -14.84 2.84
CA PRO A 26 -5.74 -14.36 3.98
C PRO A 26 -5.41 -12.91 4.32
N VAL A 27 -6.44 -12.13 4.60
CA VAL A 27 -6.32 -10.70 4.86
C VAL A 27 -6.83 -10.38 6.27
N LEU A 28 -5.99 -9.69 7.05
CA LEU A 28 -6.42 -9.05 8.30
C LEU A 28 -7.03 -7.68 7.99
N PHE A 29 -8.32 -7.51 8.28
CA PHE A 29 -9.03 -6.28 7.99
C PHE A 29 -8.79 -5.22 9.06
N TYR A 30 -8.45 -4.03 8.62
CA TYR A 30 -8.40 -2.83 9.46
C TYR A 30 -9.78 -2.23 9.61
N HIS A 31 -9.93 -1.38 10.64
CA HIS A 31 -11.18 -0.71 10.96
C HIS A 31 -10.99 0.80 11.03
N TYR A 32 -12.06 1.52 10.78
CA TYR A 32 -12.14 2.96 10.98
C TYR A 32 -13.47 3.35 11.63
N VAL A 33 -13.48 4.47 12.33
CA VAL A 33 -14.65 4.99 13.04
C VAL A 33 -15.05 6.34 12.46
N VAL A 34 -16.35 6.56 12.28
CA VAL A 34 -16.93 7.85 11.89
C VAL A 34 -18.04 8.18 12.89
N GLY A 35 -17.83 9.23 13.70
CA GLY A 35 -18.68 9.46 14.89
C GLY A 35 -18.54 8.30 15.87
N ASP A 36 -19.64 7.67 16.24
CA ASP A 36 -19.69 6.51 17.14
C ASP A 36 -19.81 5.17 16.37
N GLN A 37 -19.78 5.19 15.05
CA GLN A 37 -19.95 4.00 14.21
C GLN A 37 -18.63 3.47 13.71
N GLU A 38 -18.36 2.18 13.96
CA GLU A 38 -17.22 1.45 13.41
C GLU A 38 -17.56 0.81 12.06
N TYR A 39 -16.57 0.82 11.16
CA TYR A 39 -16.63 0.25 9.82
C TYR A 39 -15.36 -0.57 9.53
N VAL A 40 -15.52 -1.59 8.70
CA VAL A 40 -14.43 -2.44 8.23
C VAL A 40 -13.91 -1.91 6.89
N ASP A 41 -12.59 -1.95 6.70
CA ASP A 41 -11.95 -1.77 5.40
C ASP A 41 -12.07 -3.08 4.59
N ASP A 42 -13.22 -3.27 3.96
CA ASP A 42 -13.65 -4.54 3.38
C ASP A 42 -13.08 -4.86 2.00
N MET A 43 -12.24 -3.96 1.46
CA MET A 43 -11.55 -4.10 0.16
C MET A 43 -12.53 -4.32 -1.02
N GLY A 44 -13.71 -3.71 -0.96
CA GLY A 44 -14.72 -3.74 -2.01
C GLY A 44 -15.57 -5.02 -2.04
N ARG A 45 -15.69 -5.75 -0.93
CA ARG A 45 -16.70 -6.83 -0.79
C ARG A 45 -18.12 -6.27 -0.83
N ASP A 46 -18.35 -5.16 -0.14
CA ASP A 46 -19.55 -4.34 -0.30
C ASP A 46 -19.24 -3.20 -1.28
N PRO A 47 -19.82 -3.20 -2.49
CA PRO A 47 -19.58 -2.13 -3.47
C PRO A 47 -20.02 -0.75 -3.00
N ALA A 48 -20.87 -0.66 -1.96
CA ALA A 48 -21.30 0.60 -1.37
C ALA A 48 -20.32 1.13 -0.30
N ALA A 49 -19.39 0.31 0.22
CA ALA A 49 -18.51 0.69 1.33
C ALA A 49 -17.61 1.87 0.97
N LEU A 50 -16.91 1.81 -0.17
CA LEU A 50 -16.00 2.86 -0.60
C LEU A 50 -16.71 4.17 -0.97
N PRO A 51 -17.80 4.17 -1.77
CA PRO A 51 -18.62 5.36 -1.99
C PRO A 51 -19.15 5.98 -0.69
N ARG A 52 -19.65 5.19 0.24
CA ARG A 52 -20.11 5.65 1.57
C ARG A 52 -19.00 6.33 2.35
N PHE A 53 -17.81 5.74 2.39
CA PHE A 53 -16.64 6.30 3.06
C PHE A 53 -16.26 7.69 2.50
N TYR A 54 -16.13 7.82 1.18
CA TYR A 54 -15.81 9.11 0.56
C TYR A 54 -16.98 10.12 0.69
N GLY A 55 -18.22 9.64 0.79
CA GLY A 55 -19.38 10.44 1.14
C GLY A 55 -19.21 11.11 2.50
N PHE A 56 -18.74 10.38 3.51
CA PHE A 56 -18.44 10.94 4.83
C PHE A 56 -17.40 12.07 4.76
N LEU A 57 -16.33 11.87 4.01
CA LEU A 57 -15.32 12.92 3.83
C LEU A 57 -15.89 14.17 3.13
N LYS A 58 -16.76 13.99 2.14
CA LYS A 58 -17.44 15.09 1.44
C LYS A 58 -18.39 15.85 2.36
N GLU A 59 -19.03 15.18 3.31
CA GLU A 59 -19.87 15.77 4.35
C GLU A 59 -19.05 16.43 5.49
N GLY A 60 -17.72 16.41 5.42
CA GLY A 60 -16.84 16.96 6.45
C GLY A 60 -16.70 16.07 7.69
N LYS A 61 -17.24 14.84 7.67
CA LYS A 61 -17.01 13.85 8.72
C LYS A 61 -15.57 13.37 8.69
N LEU A 62 -15.00 13.11 9.86
CA LEU A 62 -13.59 12.80 10.02
C LEU A 62 -13.40 11.34 10.42
N PRO A 63 -13.08 10.44 9.47
CA PRO A 63 -12.73 9.06 9.81
C PRO A 63 -11.50 9.01 10.70
N GLN A 64 -11.54 8.13 11.70
CA GLN A 64 -10.42 7.84 12.60
C GLN A 64 -10.02 6.38 12.45
N THR A 65 -8.75 6.11 12.25
CA THR A 65 -8.20 4.76 12.17
C THR A 65 -7.46 4.42 13.44
N SER A 66 -7.49 3.16 13.83
CA SER A 66 -6.73 2.63 14.95
C SER A 66 -5.69 1.61 14.47
N GLN A 67 -4.66 1.39 15.29
CA GLN A 67 -3.76 0.27 15.08
C GLN A 67 -4.49 -1.04 15.38
N VAL A 68 -4.21 -2.08 14.59
CA VAL A 68 -4.60 -3.44 14.95
C VAL A 68 -3.82 -3.85 16.19
N ASN A 69 -4.50 -4.33 17.22
CA ASN A 69 -3.89 -4.73 18.47
C ASN A 69 -3.32 -6.15 18.43
N VAL A 70 -2.54 -6.52 19.45
CA VAL A 70 -1.89 -7.84 19.53
C VAL A 70 -2.92 -8.97 19.56
N ALA A 71 -4.04 -8.81 20.25
CA ALA A 71 -5.06 -9.85 20.36
C ALA A 71 -5.67 -10.19 19.00
N ALA A 72 -6.00 -9.19 18.19
CA ALA A 72 -6.51 -9.41 16.83
C ALA A 72 -5.49 -10.11 15.92
N TYR A 73 -4.19 -9.81 16.06
CA TYR A 73 -3.16 -10.55 15.35
C TYR A 73 -2.99 -11.98 15.85
N LEU A 74 -3.09 -12.23 17.17
CA LEU A 74 -3.04 -13.58 17.73
C LEU A 74 -4.18 -14.44 17.16
N ASP A 75 -5.41 -13.97 17.21
CA ASP A 75 -6.58 -14.67 16.69
C ASP A 75 -6.43 -14.96 15.18
N PHE A 76 -6.02 -13.96 14.42
CA PHE A 76 -5.84 -14.11 12.98
C PHE A 76 -4.71 -15.09 12.62
N PHE A 77 -3.55 -14.98 13.25
CA PHE A 77 -2.41 -15.86 12.96
C PHE A 77 -2.68 -17.29 13.40
N GLU A 78 -3.29 -17.48 14.55
CA GLU A 78 -3.62 -18.81 15.07
C GLU A 78 -4.57 -19.57 14.12
N GLU A 79 -5.53 -18.88 13.52
CA GLU A 79 -6.39 -19.45 12.48
C GLU A 79 -5.59 -19.87 11.21
N GLN A 80 -4.60 -19.07 10.81
CA GLN A 80 -3.78 -19.39 9.64
C GLN A 80 -2.82 -20.56 9.93
N LEU A 81 -2.29 -20.67 11.14
CA LEU A 81 -1.38 -21.76 11.55
C LEU A 81 -2.02 -23.15 11.49
N LYS A 82 -3.35 -23.24 11.52
CA LYS A 82 -4.06 -24.51 11.28
C LYS A 82 -3.83 -25.05 9.87
N LYS A 83 -3.49 -24.18 8.91
CA LYS A 83 -3.27 -24.53 7.50
C LYS A 83 -1.80 -24.79 7.17
N GLY A 84 -0.86 -24.26 7.94
CA GLY A 84 0.58 -24.41 7.69
C GLY A 84 1.43 -23.35 8.37
N ASP A 85 2.69 -23.29 8.01
CA ASP A 85 3.61 -22.24 8.40
C ASP A 85 3.13 -20.88 7.85
N LEU A 86 3.47 -19.78 8.51
CA LEU A 86 2.92 -18.46 8.23
C LEU A 86 4.01 -17.44 7.86
N LEU A 87 3.89 -16.84 6.68
CA LEU A 87 4.56 -15.60 6.32
C LEU A 87 3.52 -14.48 6.29
N HIS A 88 3.62 -13.52 7.21
CA HIS A 88 2.81 -12.32 7.23
C HIS A 88 3.63 -11.12 6.79
N ILE A 89 3.27 -10.52 5.68
CA ILE A 89 3.85 -9.23 5.25
C ILE A 89 2.93 -8.14 5.82
N ALA A 90 3.46 -7.28 6.68
CA ALA A 90 2.70 -6.26 7.40
C ALA A 90 2.82 -4.88 6.73
N PHE A 91 1.84 -4.02 6.96
CA PHE A 91 1.86 -2.61 6.58
C PHE A 91 3.03 -1.87 7.23
N THR A 92 3.61 -0.89 6.53
CA THR A 92 4.81 -0.15 6.92
C THR A 92 4.80 0.41 8.34
N SER A 93 5.90 0.24 9.07
CA SER A 93 6.16 0.90 10.36
C SER A 93 6.29 2.42 10.22
N GLY A 94 6.67 2.93 9.05
CA GLY A 94 6.80 4.36 8.78
C GLY A 94 5.49 5.15 8.86
N GLN A 95 4.33 4.47 8.90
CA GLN A 95 3.01 5.11 8.94
C GLN A 95 2.11 4.59 10.06
N SER A 96 2.37 3.38 10.59
CA SER A 96 1.54 2.74 11.63
C SER A 96 2.36 1.81 12.52
N GLY A 97 2.11 1.87 13.82
CA GLY A 97 2.71 0.93 14.78
C GLY A 97 2.11 -0.49 14.75
N SER A 98 1.12 -0.79 13.91
CA SER A 98 0.48 -2.11 13.84
C SER A 98 1.44 -3.26 13.58
N VAL A 99 2.52 -3.04 12.83
CA VAL A 99 3.55 -4.04 12.55
C VAL A 99 4.24 -4.54 13.82
N HIS A 100 4.45 -3.67 14.81
CA HIS A 100 5.06 -4.09 16.10
C HIS A 100 4.12 -5.01 16.87
N ASN A 101 2.80 -4.77 16.79
CA ASN A 101 1.80 -5.66 17.37
C ASN A 101 1.77 -7.01 16.65
N ALA A 102 1.90 -7.01 15.31
CA ALA A 102 2.03 -8.24 14.51
C ALA A 102 3.28 -9.04 14.89
N MET A 103 4.44 -8.39 15.02
CA MET A 103 5.69 -9.02 15.44
C MET A 103 5.60 -9.61 16.85
N THR A 104 4.95 -8.88 17.77
CA THR A 104 4.70 -9.36 19.12
C THR A 104 3.81 -10.61 19.12
N ALA A 105 2.72 -10.60 18.37
CA ALA A 105 1.84 -11.75 18.22
C ALA A 105 2.56 -12.95 17.59
N GLY A 106 3.34 -12.72 16.55
CA GLY A 106 4.15 -13.76 15.91
C GLY A 106 5.13 -14.43 16.88
N LYS A 107 5.82 -13.62 17.70
CA LYS A 107 6.73 -14.14 18.73
C LYS A 107 6.01 -15.00 19.79
N LEU A 108 4.89 -14.50 20.32
CA LEU A 108 4.09 -15.24 21.30
C LEU A 108 3.56 -16.58 20.76
N LEU A 109 3.14 -16.58 19.48
CA LEU A 109 2.68 -17.82 18.84
C LEU A 109 3.83 -18.75 18.49
N GLN A 110 5.01 -18.25 18.16
CA GLN A 110 6.19 -19.09 17.95
C GLN A 110 6.61 -19.83 19.24
N GLU A 111 6.46 -19.18 20.40
CA GLU A 111 6.69 -19.84 21.70
C GLU A 111 5.61 -20.89 22.00
N LYS A 112 4.35 -20.64 21.60
CA LYS A 112 3.22 -21.59 21.79
C LYS A 112 3.27 -22.76 20.80
N TYR A 113 3.75 -22.56 19.60
CA TYR A 113 3.81 -23.53 18.50
C TYR A 113 5.24 -23.69 17.98
N PRO A 114 6.16 -24.34 18.73
CA PRO A 114 7.59 -24.41 18.37
C PRO A 114 7.86 -25.17 17.07
N ASP A 115 6.96 -26.07 16.67
CA ASP A 115 7.06 -26.86 15.43
C ASP A 115 6.58 -26.09 14.18
N LYS A 116 6.00 -24.89 14.35
CA LYS A 116 5.56 -24.02 13.26
C LYS A 116 6.59 -22.94 12.98
N LYS A 117 6.65 -22.48 11.73
CA LYS A 117 7.43 -21.29 11.37
C LYS A 117 6.48 -20.10 11.23
N ILE A 118 6.78 -19.02 11.93
CA ILE A 118 5.99 -17.79 11.91
C ILE A 118 6.92 -16.63 11.61
N VAL A 119 6.81 -16.08 10.41
CA VAL A 119 7.63 -14.95 9.98
C VAL A 119 6.74 -13.75 9.73
N VAL A 120 7.04 -12.62 10.39
CA VAL A 120 6.37 -11.34 10.23
C VAL A 120 7.37 -10.32 9.70
N ILE A 121 7.08 -9.73 8.55
CA ILE A 121 7.97 -8.76 7.89
C ILE A 121 7.27 -7.40 7.77
N ASP A 122 7.96 -6.35 8.19
CA ASP A 122 7.60 -4.99 7.86
C ASP A 122 7.86 -4.74 6.37
N SER A 123 6.80 -4.46 5.61
CA SER A 123 6.92 -4.25 4.16
C SER A 123 7.67 -2.97 3.81
N LEU A 124 7.72 -1.98 4.70
CA LEU A 124 8.12 -0.60 4.41
C LEU A 124 7.35 0.00 3.21
N CYS A 125 6.18 -0.57 2.88
CA CYS A 125 5.33 -0.21 1.75
C CYS A 125 3.91 0.12 2.19
N SER A 126 3.18 0.83 1.35
CA SER A 126 1.83 1.32 1.60
C SER A 126 0.93 1.14 0.36
N SER A 127 -0.40 1.06 0.57
CA SER A 127 -1.39 1.01 -0.50
C SER A 127 -1.07 -0.08 -1.54
N SER A 128 -1.37 0.14 -2.83
CA SER A 128 -1.10 -0.85 -3.89
C SER A 128 0.38 -1.13 -4.13
N GLY A 129 1.32 -0.33 -3.59
CA GLY A 129 2.75 -0.68 -3.55
C GLY A 129 3.06 -1.80 -2.56
N TYR A 130 2.40 -1.78 -1.41
CA TYR A 130 2.39 -2.91 -0.49
C TYR A 130 1.69 -4.12 -1.15
N GLY A 131 0.61 -3.88 -1.88
CA GLY A 131 -0.06 -4.89 -2.71
C GLY A 131 0.86 -5.51 -3.76
N LEU A 132 1.71 -4.72 -4.43
CA LEU A 132 2.68 -5.20 -5.43
C LEU A 132 3.71 -6.14 -4.79
N LEU A 133 4.23 -5.79 -3.61
CA LEU A 133 5.18 -6.63 -2.87
C LEU A 133 4.55 -7.96 -2.48
N VAL A 134 3.34 -7.93 -1.90
CA VAL A 134 2.58 -9.13 -1.50
C VAL A 134 2.24 -10.00 -2.72
N ASP A 135 1.81 -9.40 -3.82
CA ASP A 135 1.45 -10.12 -5.04
C ASP A 135 2.66 -10.78 -5.71
N THR A 136 3.84 -10.17 -5.62
CA THR A 136 5.08 -10.78 -6.11
C THR A 136 5.55 -11.91 -5.20
N ALA A 137 5.45 -11.75 -3.89
CA ALA A 137 5.69 -12.85 -2.94
C ALA A 137 4.75 -14.04 -3.18
N ALA A 138 3.50 -13.78 -3.55
CA ALA A 138 2.54 -14.82 -3.93
C ALA A 138 2.92 -15.54 -5.22
N ASP A 139 3.51 -14.85 -6.22
CA ASP A 139 4.03 -15.52 -7.43
C ASP A 139 5.16 -16.49 -7.09
N MET A 140 6.05 -16.11 -6.17
CA MET A 140 7.12 -17.01 -5.70
C MET A 140 6.56 -18.24 -5.01
N ARG A 141 5.65 -18.06 -4.04
CA ARG A 141 4.97 -19.17 -3.35
C ARG A 141 4.26 -20.09 -4.36
N ASP A 142 3.50 -19.53 -5.28
CA ASP A 142 2.73 -20.27 -6.27
C ASP A 142 3.63 -20.97 -7.30
N SER A 143 4.89 -20.52 -7.44
CA SER A 143 5.95 -21.19 -8.23
C SER A 143 6.74 -22.23 -7.45
N GLY A 144 6.41 -22.46 -6.16
CA GLY A 144 7.01 -23.51 -5.33
C GLY A 144 8.17 -23.05 -4.44
N ALA A 145 8.45 -21.74 -4.35
CA ALA A 145 9.44 -21.22 -3.41
C ALA A 145 9.06 -21.54 -1.95
N THR A 146 10.05 -21.77 -1.11
CA THR A 146 9.88 -21.95 0.33
C THR A 146 9.49 -20.67 1.04
N LEU A 147 9.05 -20.79 2.30
CA LEU A 147 8.77 -19.63 3.15
C LEU A 147 10.03 -18.77 3.32
N GLU A 148 11.17 -19.39 3.57
CA GLU A 148 12.45 -18.73 3.78
C GLU A 148 12.93 -17.98 2.55
N GLU A 149 12.86 -18.60 1.37
CA GLU A 149 13.24 -17.96 0.10
C GLU A 149 12.34 -16.76 -0.20
N THR A 150 11.03 -16.91 0.03
CA THR A 150 10.06 -15.82 -0.17
C THR A 150 10.26 -14.70 0.84
N ALA A 151 10.48 -15.03 2.11
CA ALA A 151 10.75 -14.06 3.18
C ALA A 151 12.03 -13.27 2.91
N GLN A 152 13.11 -13.96 2.49
CA GLN A 152 14.37 -13.32 2.16
C GLN A 152 14.22 -12.38 0.95
N TRP A 153 13.52 -12.83 -0.10
CA TRP A 153 13.24 -11.97 -1.24
C TRP A 153 12.48 -10.69 -0.84
N VAL A 154 11.47 -10.81 0.04
CA VAL A 154 10.72 -9.64 0.55
C VAL A 154 11.65 -8.69 1.27
N LEU A 155 12.54 -9.19 2.14
CA LEU A 155 13.51 -8.36 2.87
C LEU A 155 14.46 -7.62 1.94
N ASP A 156 14.96 -8.30 0.89
CA ASP A 156 15.92 -7.75 -0.06
C ASP A 156 15.30 -6.76 -1.07
N ASN A 157 13.96 -6.79 -1.22
CA ASN A 157 13.28 -6.02 -2.26
C ASN A 157 12.26 -4.99 -1.74
N ARG A 158 11.87 -5.03 -0.47
CA ARG A 158 10.87 -4.10 0.08
C ARG A 158 11.23 -2.63 -0.10
N ASN A 159 12.53 -2.29 -0.07
CA ASN A 159 13.01 -0.93 -0.31
C ASN A 159 13.16 -0.57 -1.80
N LYS A 160 12.96 -1.54 -2.70
CA LYS A 160 12.97 -1.34 -4.16
C LYS A 160 11.58 -1.15 -4.74
N VAL A 161 10.53 -1.27 -3.94
CA VAL A 161 9.16 -0.93 -4.36
C VAL A 161 8.99 0.59 -4.25
N HIS A 162 9.01 1.27 -5.36
CA HIS A 162 8.78 2.71 -5.42
C HIS A 162 7.31 3.06 -5.28
N HIS A 163 7.06 4.17 -4.61
CA HIS A 163 5.76 4.79 -4.40
C HIS A 163 5.91 6.24 -4.84
N GLN A 164 5.47 6.57 -6.05
CA GLN A 164 5.52 7.94 -6.57
C GLN A 164 4.09 8.45 -6.70
N PHE A 165 3.78 9.55 -6.02
CA PHE A 165 2.41 10.05 -5.99
C PHE A 165 2.31 11.55 -5.83
N PHE A 166 1.16 12.08 -6.20
CA PHE A 166 0.78 13.47 -5.97
C PHE A 166 -0.64 13.53 -5.41
N SER A 167 -1.00 14.64 -4.81
CA SER A 167 -2.37 14.92 -4.40
C SER A 167 -2.76 16.35 -4.79
N SER A 168 -4.02 16.52 -5.16
CA SER A 168 -4.62 17.85 -5.36
C SER A 168 -5.28 18.40 -4.08
N ASP A 169 -5.40 17.57 -3.03
CA ASP A 169 -5.94 17.97 -1.73
C ASP A 169 -5.06 17.38 -0.60
N MET A 170 -4.49 18.25 0.21
CA MET A 170 -3.62 17.89 1.34
C MET A 170 -4.32 17.93 2.70
N THR A 171 -5.62 18.14 2.72
CA THR A 171 -6.38 18.34 3.97
C THR A 171 -6.22 17.17 4.93
N GLN A 172 -6.42 15.93 4.47
CA GLN A 172 -6.32 14.75 5.30
C GLN A 172 -4.87 14.41 5.68
N PHE A 173 -3.93 14.54 4.75
CA PHE A 173 -2.51 14.33 5.04
C PHE A 173 -2.02 15.20 6.19
N ARG A 174 -2.39 16.49 6.21
CA ARG A 174 -2.02 17.41 7.29
C ARG A 174 -2.73 17.11 8.60
N ARG A 175 -4.04 16.85 8.52
CA ARG A 175 -4.85 16.53 9.70
C ARG A 175 -4.32 15.32 10.45
N THR A 176 -3.88 14.30 9.72
CA THR A 176 -3.47 13.02 10.29
C THR A 176 -1.97 12.90 10.55
N GLY A 177 -1.17 13.85 10.06
CA GLY A 177 0.26 13.97 10.34
C GLY A 177 1.13 12.82 9.80
N ARG A 178 0.69 12.10 8.73
CA ARG A 178 1.47 11.01 8.12
C ARG A 178 2.41 11.48 7.02
N VAL A 179 2.41 12.77 6.72
CA VAL A 179 3.33 13.40 5.78
C VAL A 179 4.29 14.30 6.54
N SER A 180 5.58 14.25 6.22
CA SER A 180 6.60 15.14 6.75
C SER A 180 7.22 16.02 5.66
N GLY A 181 7.92 17.11 6.07
CA GLY A 181 8.60 18.02 5.18
C GLY A 181 7.74 19.18 4.69
N ALA A 182 8.14 19.79 3.58
CA ALA A 182 7.57 21.02 3.02
C ALA A 182 6.08 20.90 2.59
N ALA A 183 5.47 19.73 2.64
CA ALA A 183 4.06 19.53 2.33
C ALA A 183 3.13 20.30 3.26
N ALA A 184 3.54 20.56 4.49
CA ALA A 184 2.79 21.41 5.42
C ALA A 184 2.67 22.88 4.94
N MET A 185 3.59 23.32 4.08
CA MET A 185 3.67 24.72 3.62
C MET A 185 2.80 25.02 2.39
N VAL A 186 2.24 24.03 1.70
CA VAL A 186 1.59 24.20 0.39
C VAL A 186 0.09 24.50 0.49
N ALA A 187 -0.43 24.57 1.70
CA ALA A 187 -1.86 24.54 1.99
C ALA A 187 -2.72 25.66 1.43
N THR A 188 -2.15 26.76 0.98
CA THR A 188 -2.91 27.99 0.68
C THR A 188 -2.83 28.43 -0.76
N ILE A 189 -2.09 27.76 -1.63
CA ILE A 189 -1.94 28.14 -3.02
C ILE A 189 -2.81 27.23 -3.89
N MET A 190 -3.83 27.79 -4.52
CA MET A 190 -4.70 27.06 -5.45
C MET A 190 -3.90 26.39 -6.58
N ASN A 191 -4.30 25.14 -6.90
CA ASN A 191 -3.76 24.38 -8.02
C ASN A 191 -2.27 23.95 -7.89
N ILE A 192 -1.76 23.84 -6.67
CA ILE A 192 -0.44 23.23 -6.39
C ILE A 192 -0.62 21.77 -6.01
N CYS A 193 0.13 20.90 -6.69
CA CYS A 193 0.20 19.47 -6.39
C CYS A 193 1.57 19.15 -5.77
N PRO A 194 1.64 18.79 -4.49
CA PRO A 194 2.84 18.19 -3.90
C PRO A 194 3.19 16.89 -4.61
N ILE A 195 4.47 16.66 -4.80
CA ILE A 195 5.02 15.41 -5.31
C ILE A 195 5.66 14.68 -4.13
N MET A 196 5.24 13.46 -3.92
CA MET A 196 5.53 12.68 -2.72
C MET A 196 6.04 11.29 -3.08
N ARG A 197 6.82 10.71 -2.17
CA ARG A 197 7.28 9.32 -2.22
C ARG A 197 7.41 8.73 -0.82
N LEU A 198 7.63 7.43 -0.71
CA LEU A 198 8.14 6.85 0.53
C LEU A 198 9.67 6.90 0.55
N ASP A 199 10.23 7.14 1.75
CA ASP A 199 11.65 6.99 2.01
C ASP A 199 12.03 5.52 2.27
N ASP A 200 13.30 5.27 2.59
CA ASP A 200 13.86 3.96 2.96
C ASP A 200 13.24 3.35 4.23
N LYS A 201 12.59 4.17 5.07
CA LYS A 201 11.88 3.73 6.29
C LYS A 201 10.37 3.57 6.09
N GLY A 202 9.87 3.73 4.86
CA GLY A 202 8.45 3.62 4.54
C GLY A 202 7.60 4.80 5.01
N ALA A 203 8.22 5.93 5.35
CA ALA A 203 7.53 7.16 5.71
C ALA A 203 7.25 8.04 4.48
N ILE A 204 6.14 8.77 4.50
CA ILE A 204 5.77 9.66 3.39
C ILE A 204 6.59 10.95 3.47
N LYS A 205 7.26 11.28 2.37
CA LYS A 205 8.02 12.51 2.21
C LYS A 205 7.57 13.28 0.97
N ALA A 206 7.30 14.56 1.15
CA ALA A 206 7.15 15.48 0.03
C ALA A 206 8.53 15.97 -0.41
N TYR A 207 8.88 15.77 -1.69
CA TYR A 207 10.18 16.15 -2.23
C TYR A 207 10.08 17.20 -3.35
N GLY A 208 8.87 17.57 -3.74
CA GLY A 208 8.63 18.59 -4.75
C GLY A 208 7.22 19.14 -4.73
N LYS A 209 6.99 20.16 -5.53
CA LYS A 209 5.67 20.72 -5.79
C LYS A 209 5.61 21.25 -7.21
N VAL A 210 4.47 21.08 -7.87
CA VAL A 210 4.23 21.58 -9.23
C VAL A 210 2.86 22.25 -9.32
N ARG A 211 2.68 23.08 -10.32
CA ARG A 211 1.40 23.73 -10.56
C ARG A 211 0.60 22.94 -11.60
N GLY A 212 -0.55 22.42 -11.19
CA GLY A 212 -1.51 21.70 -12.03
C GLY A 212 -1.22 20.21 -12.17
N LYS A 213 -2.30 19.43 -12.33
CA LYS A 213 -2.30 17.97 -12.40
C LYS A 213 -1.48 17.42 -13.58
N LYS A 214 -1.57 18.05 -14.76
CA LYS A 214 -0.78 17.64 -15.95
C LYS A 214 0.72 17.62 -15.67
N LYS A 215 1.22 18.68 -14.99
CA LYS A 215 2.63 18.74 -14.62
C LYS A 215 2.99 17.72 -13.53
N ALA A 216 2.05 17.44 -12.60
CA ALA A 216 2.23 16.39 -11.60
C ALA A 216 2.37 15.01 -12.26
N VAL A 217 1.52 14.67 -13.23
CA VAL A 217 1.61 13.44 -14.02
C VAL A 217 2.97 13.33 -14.71
N VAL A 218 3.41 14.35 -15.43
CA VAL A 218 4.72 14.34 -16.12
C VAL A 218 5.87 14.15 -15.13
N THR A 219 5.81 14.82 -13.96
CA THR A 219 6.85 14.68 -12.93
C THR A 219 6.87 13.27 -12.35
N THR A 220 5.70 12.66 -12.12
CA THR A 220 5.57 11.28 -11.62
C THR A 220 6.10 10.26 -12.63
N VAL A 221 5.81 10.42 -13.93
CA VAL A 221 6.33 9.58 -15.01
C VAL A 221 7.85 9.70 -15.12
N ASN A 222 8.40 10.91 -15.02
CA ASN A 222 9.85 11.12 -15.04
C ASN A 222 10.54 10.45 -13.84
N ALA A 223 9.93 10.53 -12.65
CA ALA A 223 10.46 9.84 -11.46
C ALA A 223 10.43 8.31 -11.64
N MET A 224 9.41 7.76 -12.30
CA MET A 224 9.43 6.33 -12.64
C MET A 224 10.54 6.00 -13.64
N GLU A 225 10.75 6.82 -14.67
CA GLU A 225 11.82 6.59 -15.65
C GLU A 225 13.21 6.63 -15.01
N GLU A 226 13.42 7.52 -14.03
CA GLU A 226 14.68 7.65 -13.30
C GLU A 226 15.00 6.44 -12.43
N HIS A 227 13.97 5.86 -11.78
CA HIS A 227 14.16 4.86 -10.74
C HIS A 227 13.80 3.43 -11.16
N ALA A 228 13.00 3.23 -12.21
CA ALA A 228 12.52 1.90 -12.60
C ALA A 228 13.65 0.97 -13.04
N GLN A 229 13.58 -0.29 -12.64
CA GLN A 229 14.51 -1.32 -13.12
C GLN A 229 14.43 -1.45 -14.65
N GLY A 230 15.55 -1.20 -15.33
CA GLY A 230 15.60 -1.18 -16.79
C GLY A 230 15.11 0.12 -17.44
N GLY A 231 14.81 1.18 -16.66
CA GLY A 231 14.39 2.47 -17.17
C GLY A 231 13.15 2.34 -18.08
N ARG A 232 13.21 2.86 -19.30
CA ARG A 232 12.09 2.79 -20.27
C ARG A 232 11.73 1.38 -20.73
N ASP A 233 12.63 0.42 -20.54
CA ASP A 233 12.39 -0.98 -20.86
C ASP A 233 11.68 -1.76 -19.76
N TYR A 234 11.20 -1.08 -18.72
CA TYR A 234 10.47 -1.68 -17.62
C TYR A 234 9.28 -2.50 -18.11
N ASP A 235 9.21 -3.78 -17.70
CA ASP A 235 8.18 -4.73 -18.13
C ASP A 235 7.56 -5.55 -16.98
N GLN A 236 7.93 -5.21 -15.73
CA GLN A 236 7.45 -5.87 -14.53
C GLN A 236 6.08 -5.32 -14.10
N LYS A 237 5.56 -5.80 -12.95
CA LYS A 237 4.29 -5.33 -12.39
C LYS A 237 4.31 -3.82 -12.16
N CYS A 238 3.27 -3.14 -12.62
CA CYS A 238 3.04 -1.72 -12.39
C CYS A 238 1.59 -1.52 -11.94
N PHE A 239 1.41 -0.91 -10.78
CA PHE A 239 0.09 -0.60 -10.24
C PHE A 239 -0.10 0.91 -10.17
N VAL A 240 -1.32 1.34 -10.44
CA VAL A 240 -1.76 2.74 -10.25
C VAL A 240 -2.96 2.71 -9.32
N CYS A 241 -3.01 3.58 -8.34
CA CYS A 241 -4.21 3.75 -7.54
C CYS A 241 -4.65 5.22 -7.46
N HIS A 242 -5.92 5.43 -7.12
CA HIS A 242 -6.47 6.77 -6.94
C HIS A 242 -7.51 6.85 -5.83
N SER A 243 -7.72 8.05 -5.31
CA SER A 243 -8.79 8.37 -4.36
C SER A 243 -9.82 9.32 -4.99
N GLN A 244 -10.92 8.77 -5.50
CA GLN A 244 -12.04 9.49 -6.13
C GLN A 244 -11.64 10.45 -7.28
N CYS A 245 -10.58 10.12 -8.02
CA CYS A 245 -10.12 10.89 -9.18
C CYS A 245 -9.69 9.98 -10.35
N PRO A 246 -10.63 9.18 -10.91
CA PRO A 246 -10.32 8.21 -11.95
C PRO A 246 -9.78 8.84 -13.24
N GLU A 247 -10.21 10.06 -13.56
CA GLU A 247 -9.72 10.81 -14.72
C GLU A 247 -8.24 11.17 -14.59
N ASP A 248 -7.80 11.59 -13.39
CA ASP A 248 -6.39 11.89 -13.12
C ASP A 248 -5.54 10.61 -13.17
N ALA A 249 -6.07 9.49 -12.67
CA ALA A 249 -5.41 8.17 -12.76
C ALA A 249 -5.30 7.70 -14.21
N ARG A 250 -6.35 7.88 -15.03
CA ARG A 250 -6.30 7.57 -16.45
C ARG A 250 -5.24 8.39 -17.17
N MET A 251 -5.17 9.70 -16.88
CA MET A 251 -4.13 10.58 -17.45
C MET A 251 -2.72 10.08 -17.09
N LEU A 252 -2.52 9.58 -15.85
CA LEU A 252 -1.24 9.01 -15.46
C LEU A 252 -0.95 7.70 -16.21
N ILE A 253 -1.94 6.79 -16.33
CA ILE A 253 -1.79 5.52 -17.05
C ILE A 253 -1.43 5.77 -18.52
N ASP A 254 -2.16 6.66 -19.20
CA ASP A 254 -1.91 6.98 -20.61
C ASP A 254 -0.48 7.50 -20.81
N ALA A 255 0.00 8.38 -19.93
CA ALA A 255 1.36 8.90 -19.97
C ALA A 255 2.44 7.84 -19.64
N LEU A 256 2.13 6.90 -18.74
CA LEU A 256 3.01 5.76 -18.43
C LEU A 256 3.09 4.79 -19.61
N GLU A 257 1.97 4.45 -20.24
CA GLU A 257 1.95 3.55 -21.41
C GLU A 257 2.64 4.15 -22.64
N GLU A 258 2.59 5.46 -22.80
CA GLU A 258 3.36 6.19 -23.82
C GLU A 258 4.86 6.12 -23.55
N ARG A 259 5.28 6.34 -22.29
CA ARG A 259 6.69 6.37 -21.88
C ARG A 259 7.31 4.98 -21.77
N PHE A 260 6.53 3.96 -21.38
CA PHE A 260 6.94 2.58 -21.13
C PHE A 260 6.13 1.62 -22.01
N PRO A 261 6.46 1.42 -23.29
CA PRO A 261 5.62 0.67 -24.23
C PRO A 261 5.35 -0.78 -23.80
N LYS A 262 6.26 -1.40 -23.02
CA LYS A 262 6.09 -2.77 -22.51
C LYS A 262 5.01 -2.89 -21.44
N LEU A 263 4.57 -1.76 -20.84
CA LEU A 263 3.48 -1.71 -19.87
C LEU A 263 2.09 -1.57 -20.50
N LYS A 264 1.99 -1.36 -21.81
CA LYS A 264 0.73 -1.10 -22.49
C LYS A 264 -0.30 -2.21 -22.23
N GLY A 265 -1.44 -1.85 -21.63
CA GLY A 265 -2.52 -2.76 -21.24
C GLY A 265 -2.20 -3.66 -20.04
N LYS A 266 -1.07 -3.45 -19.35
CA LYS A 266 -0.65 -4.28 -18.21
C LYS A 266 -0.72 -3.55 -16.85
N ILE A 267 -0.92 -2.24 -16.86
CA ILE A 267 -1.01 -1.44 -15.63
C ILE A 267 -2.30 -1.78 -14.92
N ARG A 268 -2.20 -2.19 -13.65
CA ARG A 268 -3.35 -2.45 -12.80
C ARG A 268 -3.84 -1.15 -12.17
N LEU A 269 -5.09 -0.78 -12.43
CA LEU A 269 -5.76 0.32 -11.74
C LEU A 269 -6.50 -0.20 -10.51
N CYS A 270 -6.31 0.46 -9.37
CA CYS A 270 -6.92 0.15 -8.09
C CYS A 270 -7.52 1.41 -7.44
N ASP A 271 -8.44 1.22 -6.51
CA ASP A 271 -8.93 2.28 -5.63
C ASP A 271 -8.08 2.37 -4.36
N ILE A 272 -7.85 3.57 -3.85
CA ILE A 272 -7.34 3.77 -2.50
C ILE A 272 -8.45 3.42 -1.51
N GLY A 273 -8.18 2.42 -0.67
CA GLY A 273 -9.12 1.91 0.34
C GLY A 273 -9.40 2.89 1.48
N THR A 274 -10.30 2.49 2.38
CA THR A 274 -10.83 3.39 3.41
C THR A 274 -9.78 3.80 4.45
N ILE A 275 -8.85 2.91 4.80
CA ILE A 275 -7.78 3.21 5.78
C ILE A 275 -6.78 4.20 5.20
N ILE A 276 -6.24 3.92 4.02
CA ILE A 276 -5.30 4.85 3.36
C ILE A 276 -6.03 6.16 3.00
N GLY A 277 -7.28 6.07 2.52
CA GLY A 277 -8.13 7.22 2.20
C GLY A 277 -8.43 8.12 3.40
N SER A 278 -8.51 7.58 4.63
CA SER A 278 -8.66 8.37 5.87
C SER A 278 -7.48 9.33 6.10
N HIS A 279 -6.31 9.01 5.56
CA HIS A 279 -5.09 9.79 5.71
C HIS A 279 -4.72 10.59 4.45
N SER A 280 -5.02 10.07 3.26
CA SER A 280 -4.71 10.73 1.99
C SER A 280 -5.84 11.67 1.51
N GLY A 281 -7.09 11.36 1.87
CA GLY A 281 -8.25 12.09 1.34
C GLY A 281 -8.48 11.86 -0.15
N PRO A 282 -9.45 12.56 -0.77
CA PRO A 282 -9.68 12.52 -2.20
C PRO A 282 -8.59 13.25 -2.98
N GLY A 283 -8.44 12.92 -4.28
CA GLY A 283 -7.56 13.63 -5.20
C GLY A 283 -6.09 13.18 -5.19
N THR A 284 -5.79 12.02 -4.58
CA THR A 284 -4.46 11.39 -4.62
C THR A 284 -4.39 10.40 -5.77
N VAL A 285 -3.28 10.42 -6.52
CA VAL A 285 -2.94 9.45 -7.57
C VAL A 285 -1.52 8.97 -7.35
N ALA A 286 -1.32 7.66 -7.40
CA ALA A 286 -0.02 7.02 -7.16
C ALA A 286 0.30 5.96 -8.21
N VAL A 287 1.61 5.81 -8.52
CA VAL A 287 2.16 4.67 -9.27
C VAL A 287 3.15 3.91 -8.41
N PHE A 288 3.14 2.59 -8.56
CA PHE A 288 3.99 1.65 -7.85
C PHE A 288 4.68 0.71 -8.83
N PHE A 289 6.00 0.54 -8.64
CA PHE A 289 6.86 -0.23 -9.53
C PHE A 289 8.12 -0.70 -8.79
N MET A 290 8.82 -1.67 -9.37
CA MET A 290 10.13 -2.11 -8.89
C MET A 290 11.22 -1.21 -9.45
N GLY A 291 12.13 -0.75 -8.59
CA GLY A 291 13.20 0.17 -8.96
C GLY A 291 14.52 -0.12 -8.25
N ASP A 292 15.36 0.90 -8.20
CA ASP A 292 16.54 0.94 -7.35
C ASP A 292 16.17 1.04 -5.86
N GLU A 293 17.14 1.11 -4.96
CA GLU A 293 16.92 1.34 -3.52
C GLU A 293 16.31 2.74 -3.30
N ARG A 294 15.21 2.81 -2.54
CA ARG A 294 14.63 4.10 -2.15
C ARG A 294 15.61 4.89 -1.32
N PRO A 295 15.80 6.19 -1.60
CA PRO A 295 16.78 7.00 -0.87
C PRO A 295 16.33 7.26 0.57
N ALA A 296 17.30 7.32 1.47
CA ALA A 296 17.13 7.95 2.77
C ALA A 296 16.76 9.43 2.57
N MET A 297 15.83 9.91 3.36
CA MET A 297 15.46 11.34 3.39
C MET A 297 15.43 11.81 4.84
N ASP A 298 16.18 12.88 5.09
CA ASP A 298 16.25 13.56 6.39
C ASP A 298 14.92 14.23 6.80
#